data_0af418b1bc805d00ac2fe2ae274db70d
#
_entry.id   0af418b1bc805d00ac2fe2ae274db70d
#
_cell.length_a   1.000
_cell.length_b   1.000
_cell.length_c   1.000
_cell.angle_alpha   90.00
_cell.angle_beta   90.00
_cell.angle_gamma   90.00
#
_symmetry.space_group_name_H-M   'P 1'
#
loop_
_entity.id
_entity.type
_entity.pdbx_description
1 polymer ?
#
loop_
_entity_poly.entity_id
_entity_poly.type
_entity_poly.pdbx_seq_one_letter_code
_entity_poly.pdbx_strand_id
1 'polypeptide(L)'
;MNKLRNIVVRLLRGVGVVALVGIMATEEASAQSSERSRRDFELGKSTEILANIMREFEMGHVDNIKAGDLLNSAAQGMIAATDPYSEYIPEESMADFEMLTTGRYAGVGSLIRKKGDYILFAQPYKGSPSDEAGVKIGDRILAINGEDMKGRNADEISSRLRGEPETIVEVVVERSLDGAIDTLNITRRRISIPSVGYAGYIRDGIAYISHNDFIEGSYNEIRNALESIMAADSLRGLILDYRSNGGGVMTEAVDIASLFVPRGQRIVSLMGRDSSSLHHYATEHAPIAADVPIVVLVNGASASASEILAGALQDTDRAVIMGQRTYGKGLVQGTRHVGYNGYLKYTTAKYYIPSGRCIQSRNYQSGGSATMVPDSLITEFRTAGGRKVYDGGGIVPDVKVEAEYVSHFALTLYAMGYMEDWADEYMRKHHGETIDIRTFSLTDEDYADFCRFVEQKDVPYESETRRALTALEKAAKSDRYDESLSEAIESLKDLIKDDKMSNMETYREEIEEAITSDVLLRYAYREGVMEHSAVNDAMVEQAIELLLNREEYERILREQDLDMH
;
A
#
# COMPACT_ATOMS: atom_id res chain seq x y z
N MET A 1 37.33 2.19 71.75
CA MET A 1 37.38 3.43 70.94
C MET A 1 37.30 3.21 69.42
N ASN A 2 37.99 2.23 68.83
CA ASN A 2 38.02 2.02 67.38
C ASN A 2 36.68 1.56 66.74
N LYS A 3 35.81 0.80 67.42
CA LYS A 3 34.52 0.34 66.90
C LYS A 3 33.48 1.49 66.74
N LEU A 4 33.46 2.44 67.68
CA LEU A 4 32.56 3.59 67.60
C LEU A 4 32.97 4.56 66.47
N ARG A 5 34.28 4.74 66.23
CA ARG A 5 34.81 5.58 65.17
C ARG A 5 34.44 5.05 63.76
N ASN A 6 34.46 3.71 63.59
CA ASN A 6 34.08 3.11 62.32
C ASN A 6 32.57 3.14 62.07
N ILE A 7 31.73 3.12 63.10
CA ILE A 7 30.27 3.28 62.97
C ILE A 7 29.90 4.72 62.57
N VAL A 8 30.53 5.72 63.21
CA VAL A 8 30.30 7.14 62.90
C VAL A 8 30.77 7.48 61.48
N VAL A 9 31.90 6.93 61.01
CA VAL A 9 32.38 7.13 59.63
C VAL A 9 31.48 6.46 58.59
N ARG A 10 30.90 5.32 58.90
CA ARG A 10 29.91 4.66 58.01
C ARG A 10 28.59 5.42 57.97
N LEU A 11 28.11 5.94 59.10
CA LEU A 11 26.90 6.79 59.15
C LEU A 11 27.09 8.11 58.39
N LEU A 12 28.25 8.78 58.58
CA LEU A 12 28.55 10.02 57.84
C LEU A 12 28.72 9.78 56.34
N ARG A 13 29.27 8.65 55.89
CA ARG A 13 29.30 8.26 54.47
C ARG A 13 27.92 7.96 53.93
N GLY A 14 27.06 7.26 54.69
CA GLY A 14 25.67 6.98 54.31
C GLY A 14 24.84 8.26 54.16
N VAL A 15 24.95 9.20 55.09
CA VAL A 15 24.26 10.50 55.04
C VAL A 15 24.77 11.36 53.87
N GLY A 16 26.10 11.33 53.60
CA GLY A 16 26.67 12.06 52.47
C GLY A 16 26.19 11.55 51.12
N VAL A 17 26.04 10.21 50.93
CA VAL A 17 25.52 9.60 49.69
C VAL A 17 24.03 9.92 49.52
N VAL A 18 23.22 9.84 50.59
CA VAL A 18 21.79 10.17 50.52
C VAL A 18 21.59 11.68 50.22
N ALA A 19 22.42 12.57 50.80
CA ALA A 19 22.35 13.98 50.49
C ALA A 19 22.78 14.31 49.05
N LEU A 20 23.80 13.63 48.51
CA LEU A 20 24.23 13.81 47.12
C LEU A 20 23.16 13.30 46.11
N VAL A 21 22.55 12.16 46.39
CA VAL A 21 21.44 11.63 45.56
C VAL A 21 20.22 12.53 45.65
N GLY A 22 19.91 13.07 46.83
CA GLY A 22 18.84 14.05 47.00
C GLY A 22 19.08 15.37 46.26
N ILE A 23 20.30 15.87 46.22
CA ILE A 23 20.67 17.10 45.50
C ILE A 23 20.61 16.85 43.98
N MET A 24 21.13 15.73 43.49
CA MET A 24 21.03 15.36 42.07
C MET A 24 19.56 15.21 41.61
N ALA A 25 18.73 14.55 42.42
CA ALA A 25 17.30 14.38 42.09
C ALA A 25 16.54 15.74 42.11
N THR A 26 16.92 16.69 42.98
CA THR A 26 16.31 18.03 42.99
C THR A 26 16.81 18.91 41.85
N GLU A 27 18.06 18.78 41.43
CA GLU A 27 18.60 19.49 40.26
C GLU A 27 17.98 18.95 38.95
N GLU A 28 17.84 17.64 38.79
CA GLU A 28 17.15 17.05 37.65
C GLU A 28 15.66 17.44 37.60
N ALA A 29 14.95 17.39 38.72
CA ALA A 29 13.56 17.84 38.80
C ALA A 29 13.38 19.34 38.52
N SER A 30 14.33 20.18 38.97
CA SER A 30 14.35 21.62 38.69
C SER A 30 14.69 21.91 37.24
N ALA A 31 15.63 21.20 36.63
CA ALA A 31 15.97 21.30 35.22
C ALA A 31 14.80 20.88 34.32
N GLN A 32 14.15 19.76 34.62
CA GLN A 32 12.96 19.29 33.89
C GLN A 32 11.79 20.27 34.01
N SER A 33 11.55 20.86 35.18
CA SER A 33 10.50 21.87 35.38
C SER A 33 10.78 23.16 34.60
N SER A 34 12.02 23.58 34.53
CA SER A 34 12.49 24.75 33.77
C SER A 34 12.37 24.53 32.26
N GLU A 35 12.74 23.34 31.75
CA GLU A 35 12.59 22.98 30.37
C GLU A 35 11.12 22.88 29.95
N ARG A 36 10.27 22.29 30.79
CA ARG A 36 8.82 22.22 30.56
C ARG A 36 8.21 23.62 30.51
N SER A 37 8.52 24.50 31.44
CA SER A 37 8.02 25.88 31.45
C SER A 37 8.44 26.66 30.21
N ARG A 38 9.71 26.50 29.78
CA ARG A 38 10.19 27.10 28.53
C ARG A 38 9.46 26.61 27.30
N ARG A 39 9.24 25.30 27.21
CA ARG A 39 8.50 24.71 26.11
C ARG A 39 7.05 25.17 26.06
N ASP A 40 6.37 25.22 27.21
CA ASP A 40 4.99 25.67 27.32
C ASP A 40 4.86 27.16 26.93
N PHE A 41 5.85 28.00 27.33
CA PHE A 41 5.90 29.38 26.89
C PHE A 41 6.11 29.54 25.40
N GLU A 42 7.05 28.80 24.77
CA GLU A 42 7.30 28.89 23.34
C GLU A 42 6.08 28.38 22.53
N LEU A 43 5.39 27.35 23.03
CA LEU A 43 4.16 26.85 22.41
C LEU A 43 3.04 27.91 22.45
N GLY A 44 2.81 28.53 23.63
CA GLY A 44 1.81 29.59 23.80
C GLY A 44 2.07 30.78 22.88
N LYS A 45 3.33 31.26 22.85
CA LYS A 45 3.78 32.34 21.99
C LYS A 45 3.56 32.02 20.50
N SER A 46 3.93 30.81 20.07
CA SER A 46 3.78 30.39 18.68
C SER A 46 2.30 30.30 18.27
N THR A 47 1.45 29.80 19.16
CA THR A 47 0.01 29.73 18.96
C THR A 47 -0.61 31.12 18.80
N GLU A 48 -0.22 32.08 19.66
CA GLU A 48 -0.70 33.46 19.60
C GLU A 48 -0.29 34.14 18.28
N ILE A 49 0.99 33.97 17.88
CA ILE A 49 1.48 34.53 16.61
C ILE A 49 0.70 33.95 15.43
N LEU A 50 0.49 32.63 15.38
CA LEU A 50 -0.26 31.97 14.30
C LEU A 50 -1.70 32.49 14.22
N ALA A 51 -2.37 32.60 15.37
CA ALA A 51 -3.75 33.14 15.41
C ALA A 51 -3.83 34.59 14.92
N ASN A 52 -2.81 35.42 15.28
CA ASN A 52 -2.75 36.80 14.80
C ASN A 52 -2.48 36.87 13.29
N ILE A 53 -1.60 36.05 12.74
CA ILE A 53 -1.34 35.96 11.30
C ILE A 53 -2.65 35.61 10.55
N MET A 54 -3.38 34.60 11.02
CA MET A 54 -4.66 34.20 10.41
C MET A 54 -5.68 35.35 10.42
N ARG A 55 -5.78 36.08 11.54
CA ARG A 55 -6.68 37.23 11.68
C ARG A 55 -6.32 38.36 10.73
N GLU A 56 -5.02 38.70 10.62
CA GLU A 56 -4.57 39.77 9.72
C GLU A 56 -4.82 39.41 8.25
N PHE A 57 -4.65 38.15 7.85
CA PHE A 57 -4.98 37.72 6.51
C PHE A 57 -6.48 37.80 6.22
N GLU A 58 -7.32 37.32 7.14
CA GLU A 58 -8.79 37.38 6.96
C GLU A 58 -9.32 38.82 6.88
N MET A 59 -8.76 39.72 7.70
CA MET A 59 -9.24 41.11 7.80
C MET A 59 -8.60 42.08 6.80
N GLY A 60 -7.35 41.83 6.40
CA GLY A 60 -6.53 42.81 5.68
C GLY A 60 -6.06 42.41 4.29
N HIS A 61 -6.21 41.16 3.89
CA HIS A 61 -5.77 40.73 2.56
C HIS A 61 -6.64 41.34 1.46
N VAL A 62 -6.04 41.67 0.32
CA VAL A 62 -6.72 42.29 -0.82
C VAL A 62 -7.82 41.39 -1.41
N ASP A 63 -7.61 40.07 -1.41
CA ASP A 63 -8.59 39.08 -1.83
C ASP A 63 -9.29 38.47 -0.61
N ASN A 64 -10.51 37.97 -0.83
CA ASN A 64 -11.29 37.29 0.23
C ASN A 64 -10.73 35.89 0.46
N ILE A 65 -10.00 35.71 1.57
CA ILE A 65 -9.40 34.44 1.98
C ILE A 65 -10.26 33.80 3.07
N LYS A 66 -10.60 32.53 2.92
CA LYS A 66 -11.35 31.78 3.93
C LYS A 66 -10.43 31.30 5.04
N ALA A 67 -10.84 31.46 6.30
CA ALA A 67 -10.07 31.00 7.47
C ALA A 67 -9.79 29.49 7.43
N GLY A 68 -10.70 28.66 6.86
CA GLY A 68 -10.49 27.22 6.68
C GLY A 68 -9.34 26.89 5.73
N ASP A 69 -9.21 27.63 4.62
CA ASP A 69 -8.13 27.41 3.65
C ASP A 69 -6.76 27.78 4.27
N LEU A 70 -6.74 28.83 5.08
CA LEU A 70 -5.55 29.22 5.85
C LEU A 70 -5.17 28.16 6.88
N LEU A 71 -6.16 27.61 7.59
CA LEU A 71 -5.92 26.55 8.57
C LEU A 71 -5.33 25.31 7.88
N ASN A 72 -5.93 24.86 6.78
CA ASN A 72 -5.45 23.71 6.01
C ASN A 72 -4.00 23.93 5.53
N SER A 73 -3.71 25.11 4.97
CA SER A 73 -2.36 25.45 4.50
C SER A 73 -1.34 25.50 5.65
N ALA A 74 -1.72 26.06 6.80
CA ALA A 74 -0.87 26.12 7.98
C ALA A 74 -0.61 24.73 8.57
N ALA A 75 -1.65 23.88 8.65
CA ALA A 75 -1.53 22.49 9.10
C ALA A 75 -0.60 21.69 8.19
N GLN A 76 -0.79 21.77 6.86
CA GLN A 76 0.11 21.14 5.89
C GLN A 76 1.55 21.61 6.02
N GLY A 77 1.79 22.92 6.20
CA GLY A 77 3.13 23.46 6.41
C GLY A 77 3.80 22.94 7.69
N MET A 78 3.05 22.81 8.79
CA MET A 78 3.55 22.19 10.03
C MET A 78 3.89 20.72 9.86
N ILE A 79 3.01 19.97 9.18
CA ILE A 79 3.17 18.53 8.94
C ILE A 79 4.35 18.25 8.02
N ALA A 80 4.53 19.05 6.97
CA ALA A 80 5.66 18.91 6.04
C ALA A 80 7.04 19.05 6.71
N ALA A 81 7.10 19.70 7.90
CA ALA A 81 8.31 19.79 8.70
C ALA A 81 8.60 18.54 9.56
N THR A 82 7.74 17.54 9.55
CA THR A 82 7.86 16.31 10.36
C THR A 82 8.24 15.09 9.53
N ASP A 83 7.27 14.40 8.99
CA ASP A 83 7.40 13.19 8.17
C ASP A 83 6.27 13.12 7.13
N PRO A 84 6.37 12.28 6.08
CA PRO A 84 5.36 12.20 5.02
C PRO A 84 4.11 11.40 5.39
N TYR A 85 4.03 10.83 6.59
CA TYR A 85 2.92 9.99 7.04
C TYR A 85 1.96 10.72 7.97
N SER A 86 2.41 11.87 8.49
CA SER A 86 1.56 12.74 9.31
C SER A 86 0.58 13.51 8.43
N GLU A 87 -0.65 13.69 8.92
CA GLU A 87 -1.75 14.26 8.14
C GLU A 87 -2.76 14.95 9.05
N TYR A 88 -3.26 16.11 8.64
CA TYR A 88 -4.45 16.72 9.21
C TYR A 88 -5.68 16.28 8.41
N ILE A 89 -6.64 15.70 9.08
CA ILE A 89 -7.89 15.18 8.51
C ILE A 89 -9.00 16.12 8.97
N PRO A 90 -9.50 17.02 8.11
CA PRO A 90 -10.63 17.87 8.41
C PRO A 90 -11.94 17.05 8.46
N GLU A 91 -12.99 17.61 9.06
CA GLU A 91 -14.30 16.96 9.19
C GLU A 91 -14.83 16.41 7.87
N GLU A 92 -14.67 17.16 6.79
CA GLU A 92 -15.13 16.79 5.43
C GLU A 92 -14.45 15.54 4.87
N SER A 93 -13.23 15.21 5.35
CA SER A 93 -12.46 14.02 4.91
C SER A 93 -12.62 12.81 5.84
N MET A 94 -13.42 12.92 6.91
CA MET A 94 -13.57 11.83 7.88
C MET A 94 -14.19 10.57 7.28
N ALA A 95 -15.16 10.69 6.38
CA ALA A 95 -15.79 9.54 5.73
C ALA A 95 -14.79 8.73 4.88
N ASP A 96 -13.84 9.40 4.24
CA ASP A 96 -12.77 8.73 3.47
C ASP A 96 -11.76 8.08 4.41
N PHE A 97 -11.42 8.73 5.53
CA PHE A 97 -10.55 8.15 6.54
C PHE A 97 -11.16 6.91 7.21
N GLU A 98 -12.45 6.93 7.53
CA GLU A 98 -13.18 5.76 8.04
C GLU A 98 -13.19 4.63 7.01
N MET A 99 -13.43 4.93 5.74
CA MET A 99 -13.38 3.94 4.65
C MET A 99 -12.01 3.26 4.56
N LEU A 100 -10.91 4.03 4.64
CA LEU A 100 -9.55 3.50 4.58
C LEU A 100 -9.17 2.61 5.77
N THR A 101 -9.79 2.82 6.94
CA THR A 101 -9.48 2.07 8.16
C THR A 101 -10.41 0.88 8.39
N THR A 102 -11.68 1.04 8.03
CA THR A 102 -12.72 0.02 8.27
C THR A 102 -13.12 -0.76 7.02
N GLY A 103 -12.71 -0.30 5.83
CA GLY A 103 -13.21 -0.85 4.56
C GLY A 103 -14.71 -0.63 4.33
N ARG A 104 -15.36 0.24 5.11
CA ARG A 104 -16.83 0.41 5.10
C ARG A 104 -17.22 1.83 4.73
N TYR A 105 -18.24 1.94 3.90
CA TYR A 105 -18.89 3.21 3.58
C TYR A 105 -20.36 2.98 3.22
N ALA A 106 -21.15 4.04 3.15
CA ALA A 106 -22.53 3.95 2.69
C ALA A 106 -22.66 4.53 1.27
N GLY A 107 -23.19 3.74 0.34
CA GLY A 107 -23.27 4.13 -1.05
C GLY A 107 -23.77 3.02 -1.99
N VAL A 108 -23.37 3.10 -3.25
CA VAL A 108 -23.83 2.19 -4.31
C VAL A 108 -22.92 0.97 -4.51
N GLY A 109 -21.68 0.98 -4.02
CA GLY A 109 -20.77 -0.17 -4.12
C GLY A 109 -20.11 -0.34 -5.48
N SER A 110 -19.47 0.72 -5.98
CA SER A 110 -18.66 0.67 -7.20
C SER A 110 -17.49 1.63 -7.14
N LEU A 111 -16.36 1.25 -7.74
CA LEU A 111 -15.35 2.20 -8.13
C LEU A 111 -15.83 2.98 -9.36
N ILE A 112 -15.44 4.25 -9.42
CA ILE A 112 -15.73 5.14 -10.54
C ILE A 112 -14.42 5.74 -11.06
N ARG A 113 -14.38 6.08 -12.35
CA ARG A 113 -13.19 6.62 -13.00
C ARG A 113 -13.57 7.68 -14.05
N LYS A 114 -12.72 8.71 -14.16
CA LYS A 114 -12.90 9.74 -15.16
C LYS A 114 -12.39 9.27 -16.53
N LYS A 115 -13.21 9.48 -17.59
CA LYS A 115 -12.84 9.25 -18.98
C LYS A 115 -13.41 10.38 -19.85
N GLY A 116 -12.53 11.23 -20.34
CA GLY A 116 -12.94 12.45 -21.05
C GLY A 116 -13.76 13.38 -20.15
N ASP A 117 -14.95 13.79 -20.63
CA ASP A 117 -15.87 14.69 -19.91
C ASP A 117 -16.77 13.97 -18.90
N TYR A 118 -16.73 12.65 -18.81
CA TYR A 118 -17.64 11.86 -17.99
C TYR A 118 -16.90 10.99 -16.97
N ILE A 119 -17.67 10.54 -16.00
CA ILE A 119 -17.26 9.49 -15.05
C ILE A 119 -17.95 8.18 -15.47
N LEU A 120 -17.21 7.09 -15.39
CA LEU A 120 -17.68 5.74 -15.65
C LEU A 120 -17.74 4.94 -14.36
N PHE A 121 -18.62 3.94 -14.32
CA PHE A 121 -18.51 2.84 -13.39
C PHE A 121 -17.34 1.94 -13.83
N ALA A 122 -16.23 2.02 -13.08
CA ALA A 122 -15.03 1.26 -13.41
C ALA A 122 -15.07 -0.16 -12.87
N GLN A 123 -15.68 -0.35 -11.70
CA GLN A 123 -15.77 -1.67 -11.08
C GLN A 123 -16.93 -1.73 -10.07
N PRO A 124 -18.13 -2.20 -10.47
CA PRO A 124 -19.17 -2.59 -9.54
C PRO A 124 -18.69 -3.77 -8.68
N TYR A 125 -18.89 -3.71 -7.36
CA TYR A 125 -18.54 -4.84 -6.50
C TYR A 125 -19.63 -5.90 -6.56
N LYS A 126 -19.23 -7.15 -6.70
CA LYS A 126 -20.13 -8.31 -6.75
C LYS A 126 -21.12 -8.32 -5.58
N GLY A 127 -22.41 -8.40 -5.85
CA GLY A 127 -23.48 -8.37 -4.84
C GLY A 127 -23.72 -7.00 -4.20
N SER A 128 -23.12 -5.93 -4.71
CA SER A 128 -23.38 -4.56 -4.27
C SER A 128 -24.69 -4.01 -4.85
N PRO A 129 -25.23 -2.90 -4.32
CA PRO A 129 -26.40 -2.24 -4.89
C PRO A 129 -26.26 -1.87 -6.37
N SER A 130 -25.06 -1.44 -6.81
CA SER A 130 -24.81 -1.14 -8.23
C SER A 130 -24.88 -2.41 -9.09
N ASP A 131 -24.29 -3.51 -8.62
CA ASP A 131 -24.31 -4.78 -9.33
C ASP A 131 -25.73 -5.35 -9.44
N GLU A 132 -26.50 -5.36 -8.32
CA GLU A 132 -27.91 -5.78 -8.27
C GLU A 132 -28.82 -4.90 -9.16
N ALA A 133 -28.51 -3.60 -9.27
CA ALA A 133 -29.20 -2.69 -10.19
C ALA A 133 -28.80 -2.90 -11.66
N GLY A 134 -27.83 -3.78 -11.95
CA GLY A 134 -27.39 -4.12 -13.29
C GLY A 134 -26.38 -3.12 -13.89
N VAL A 135 -25.69 -2.33 -13.08
CA VAL A 135 -24.55 -1.51 -13.52
C VAL A 135 -23.47 -2.44 -14.10
N LYS A 136 -22.88 -2.04 -15.22
CA LYS A 136 -21.76 -2.74 -15.86
C LYS A 136 -20.51 -1.87 -15.90
N ILE A 137 -19.36 -2.50 -16.01
CA ILE A 137 -18.08 -1.83 -16.22
C ILE A 137 -18.17 -1.03 -17.52
N GLY A 138 -17.69 0.20 -17.49
CA GLY A 138 -17.74 1.11 -18.63
C GLY A 138 -19.05 1.89 -18.78
N ASP A 139 -20.11 1.59 -18.02
CA ASP A 139 -21.35 2.38 -18.03
C ASP A 139 -21.05 3.84 -17.65
N ARG A 140 -21.42 4.76 -18.53
CA ARG A 140 -21.14 6.20 -18.37
C ARG A 140 -22.23 6.89 -17.58
N ILE A 141 -21.89 7.59 -16.52
CA ILE A 141 -22.82 8.35 -15.69
C ILE A 141 -23.17 9.66 -16.39
N LEU A 142 -24.42 9.79 -16.84
CA LEU A 142 -24.93 11.00 -17.52
C LEU A 142 -25.58 11.96 -16.52
N ALA A 143 -26.43 11.46 -15.62
CA ALA A 143 -27.11 12.27 -14.62
C ALA A 143 -27.29 11.52 -13.31
N ILE A 144 -27.37 12.25 -12.19
CA ILE A 144 -27.70 11.75 -10.86
C ILE A 144 -28.80 12.63 -10.26
N ASN A 145 -29.91 12.01 -9.87
CA ASN A 145 -31.10 12.71 -9.32
C ASN A 145 -31.55 13.89 -10.21
N GLY A 146 -31.50 13.72 -11.53
CA GLY A 146 -31.90 14.75 -12.50
C GLY A 146 -30.84 15.84 -12.79
N GLU A 147 -29.69 15.84 -12.10
CA GLU A 147 -28.59 16.77 -12.40
C GLU A 147 -27.61 16.17 -13.42
N ASP A 148 -27.20 16.96 -14.42
CA ASP A 148 -26.21 16.58 -15.43
C ASP A 148 -24.81 16.46 -14.79
N MET A 149 -24.13 15.33 -15.08
CA MET A 149 -22.81 15.00 -14.55
C MET A 149 -21.66 15.27 -15.52
N LYS A 150 -21.95 15.80 -16.71
CA LYS A 150 -20.90 16.14 -17.69
C LYS A 150 -19.92 17.18 -17.14
N GLY A 151 -18.62 16.91 -17.27
CA GLY A 151 -17.55 17.82 -16.83
C GLY A 151 -17.30 17.84 -15.31
N ARG A 152 -18.10 17.10 -14.51
CA ARG A 152 -17.89 16.99 -13.06
C ARG A 152 -16.65 16.16 -12.76
N ASN A 153 -16.06 16.37 -11.58
CA ASN A 153 -14.95 15.56 -11.11
C ASN A 153 -15.44 14.29 -10.37
N ALA A 154 -14.50 13.37 -10.11
CA ALA A 154 -14.83 12.09 -9.48
C ALA A 154 -15.33 12.25 -8.02
N ASP A 155 -14.79 13.21 -7.27
CA ASP A 155 -15.15 13.44 -5.87
C ASP A 155 -16.59 13.97 -5.75
N GLU A 156 -17.00 14.88 -6.63
CA GLU A 156 -18.37 15.39 -6.69
C GLU A 156 -19.37 14.27 -7.00
N ILE A 157 -19.04 13.37 -7.93
CA ILE A 157 -19.90 12.25 -8.30
C ILE A 157 -19.90 11.18 -7.19
N SER A 158 -18.73 10.88 -6.62
CA SER A 158 -18.60 9.96 -5.48
C SER A 158 -19.47 10.42 -4.31
N SER A 159 -19.42 11.71 -3.97
CA SER A 159 -20.25 12.27 -2.88
C SER A 159 -21.75 12.14 -3.12
N ARG A 160 -22.20 12.23 -4.39
CA ARG A 160 -23.61 12.04 -4.76
C ARG A 160 -24.05 10.58 -4.78
N LEU A 161 -23.15 9.66 -5.13
CA LEU A 161 -23.40 8.21 -5.08
C LEU A 161 -23.40 7.67 -3.65
N ARG A 162 -22.65 8.29 -2.74
CA ARG A 162 -22.69 8.04 -1.29
C ARG A 162 -23.95 8.67 -0.68
N GLY A 163 -24.29 8.31 0.55
CA GLY A 163 -25.39 8.89 1.32
C GLY A 163 -25.92 7.89 2.34
N GLU A 164 -26.98 8.29 3.04
CA GLU A 164 -27.59 7.46 4.09
C GLU A 164 -28.06 6.12 3.54
N PRO A 165 -27.80 5.00 4.26
CA PRO A 165 -28.32 3.68 3.87
C PRO A 165 -29.83 3.70 3.70
N GLU A 166 -30.35 2.81 2.87
CA GLU A 166 -31.77 2.65 2.53
C GLU A 166 -32.38 3.82 1.74
N THR A 167 -31.59 4.83 1.38
CA THR A 167 -32.03 5.88 0.44
C THR A 167 -31.78 5.49 -1.01
N ILE A 168 -32.63 5.94 -1.91
CA ILE A 168 -32.51 5.65 -3.35
C ILE A 168 -31.78 6.81 -4.03
N VAL A 169 -30.84 6.48 -4.91
CA VAL A 169 -30.24 7.39 -5.89
C VAL A 169 -30.66 6.97 -7.29
N GLU A 170 -31.20 7.91 -8.04
CA GLU A 170 -31.49 7.72 -9.46
C GLU A 170 -30.23 8.07 -10.27
N VAL A 171 -29.78 7.13 -11.10
CA VAL A 171 -28.60 7.32 -11.96
C VAL A 171 -28.99 7.03 -13.40
N VAL A 172 -28.83 8.01 -14.27
CA VAL A 172 -28.99 7.84 -15.72
C VAL A 172 -27.63 7.45 -16.29
N VAL A 173 -27.56 6.33 -16.98
CA VAL A 173 -26.33 5.81 -17.57
C VAL A 173 -26.47 5.61 -19.08
N GLU A 174 -25.37 5.79 -19.79
CA GLU A 174 -25.17 5.27 -21.14
C GLU A 174 -24.43 3.94 -21.03
N ARG A 175 -25.05 2.88 -21.52
CA ARG A 175 -24.54 1.50 -21.43
C ARG A 175 -23.28 1.33 -22.27
N SER A 176 -22.26 0.70 -21.71
CA SER A 176 -21.01 0.40 -22.43
C SER A 176 -21.21 -0.60 -23.56
N LEU A 177 -22.18 -1.52 -23.43
CA LEU A 177 -22.39 -2.63 -24.37
C LEU A 177 -23.00 -2.16 -25.70
N ASP A 178 -24.03 -1.33 -25.68
CA ASP A 178 -24.84 -0.97 -26.87
C ASP A 178 -25.14 0.53 -26.99
N GLY A 179 -24.68 1.37 -26.06
CA GLY A 179 -24.93 2.80 -26.03
C GLY A 179 -26.36 3.18 -25.63
N ALA A 180 -27.18 2.23 -25.18
CA ALA A 180 -28.53 2.52 -24.71
C ALA A 180 -28.49 3.42 -23.47
N ILE A 181 -29.50 4.30 -23.34
CA ILE A 181 -29.65 5.13 -22.14
C ILE A 181 -30.65 4.48 -21.21
N ASP A 182 -30.20 4.18 -19.98
CA ASP A 182 -31.02 3.58 -18.95
C ASP A 182 -31.09 4.46 -17.70
N THR A 183 -32.20 4.35 -16.97
CA THR A 183 -32.37 4.98 -15.66
C THR A 183 -32.39 3.89 -14.58
N LEU A 184 -31.40 3.94 -13.69
CA LEU A 184 -31.22 2.97 -12.63
C LEU A 184 -31.59 3.60 -11.28
N ASN A 185 -32.44 2.92 -10.49
CA ASN A 185 -32.74 3.29 -9.12
C ASN A 185 -31.93 2.38 -8.20
N ILE A 186 -30.89 2.94 -7.58
CA ILE A 186 -29.94 2.19 -6.76
C ILE A 186 -30.21 2.51 -5.28
N THR A 187 -30.56 1.49 -4.51
CA THR A 187 -30.75 1.64 -3.05
C THR A 187 -29.39 1.61 -2.38
N ARG A 188 -28.95 2.71 -1.77
CA ARG A 188 -27.70 2.79 -1.02
C ARG A 188 -27.69 1.82 0.14
N ARG A 189 -26.59 1.14 0.36
CA ARG A 189 -26.37 0.27 1.52
C ARG A 189 -25.01 0.54 2.16
N ARG A 190 -24.80 -0.04 3.34
CA ARG A 190 -23.46 -0.15 3.89
C ARG A 190 -22.69 -1.16 3.07
N ILE A 191 -21.60 -0.71 2.47
CA ILE A 191 -20.69 -1.52 1.66
C ILE A 191 -19.50 -1.89 2.55
N SER A 192 -19.10 -3.15 2.51
CA SER A 192 -17.83 -3.63 3.06
C SER A 192 -16.97 -4.11 1.91
N ILE A 193 -15.80 -3.52 1.77
CA ILE A 193 -14.79 -3.95 0.78
C ILE A 193 -14.01 -5.08 1.43
N PRO A 194 -13.97 -6.30 0.83
CA PRO A 194 -13.23 -7.40 1.45
C PRO A 194 -11.73 -7.15 1.44
N SER A 195 -11.08 -7.49 2.55
CA SER A 195 -9.62 -7.44 2.67
C SER A 195 -8.95 -8.60 1.91
N VAL A 196 -9.62 -9.74 1.81
CA VAL A 196 -9.19 -10.90 1.04
C VAL A 196 -9.70 -10.77 -0.39
N GLY A 197 -8.79 -10.68 -1.35
CA GLY A 197 -9.13 -10.56 -2.76
C GLY A 197 -9.49 -11.90 -3.41
N TYR A 198 -8.73 -12.93 -3.09
CA TYR A 198 -8.97 -14.31 -3.50
C TYR A 198 -8.42 -15.28 -2.46
N ALA A 199 -9.09 -16.40 -2.26
CA ALA A 199 -8.62 -17.49 -1.41
C ALA A 199 -9.09 -18.83 -1.96
N GLY A 200 -8.18 -19.77 -2.20
CA GLY A 200 -8.53 -21.09 -2.71
C GLY A 200 -7.32 -21.95 -3.04
N TYR A 201 -7.57 -23.20 -3.42
CA TYR A 201 -6.54 -24.07 -3.97
C TYR A 201 -6.20 -23.68 -5.39
N ILE A 202 -4.90 -23.46 -5.64
CA ILE A 202 -4.36 -23.16 -6.99
C ILE A 202 -3.63 -24.37 -7.58
N ARG A 203 -3.21 -25.29 -6.74
CA ARG A 203 -2.60 -26.58 -7.10
C ARG A 203 -3.03 -27.63 -6.08
N ASP A 204 -2.88 -28.93 -6.38
CA ASP A 204 -3.20 -30.02 -5.47
C ASP A 204 -2.50 -29.86 -4.11
N GLY A 205 -3.26 -29.59 -3.07
CA GLY A 205 -2.79 -29.38 -1.69
C GLY A 205 -2.10 -28.05 -1.43
N ILE A 206 -1.95 -27.16 -2.42
CA ILE A 206 -1.37 -25.84 -2.26
C ILE A 206 -2.45 -24.78 -2.39
N ALA A 207 -2.67 -24.01 -1.32
CA ALA A 207 -3.61 -22.92 -1.29
C ALA A 207 -2.90 -21.56 -1.39
N TYR A 208 -3.64 -20.58 -1.91
CA TYR A 208 -3.21 -19.21 -2.05
C TYR A 208 -4.27 -18.29 -1.44
N ILE A 209 -3.80 -17.28 -0.72
CA ILE A 209 -4.63 -16.19 -0.16
C ILE A 209 -3.99 -14.86 -0.55
N SER A 210 -4.72 -14.04 -1.31
CA SER A 210 -4.38 -12.66 -1.60
C SER A 210 -5.01 -11.75 -0.55
N HIS A 211 -4.19 -10.97 0.16
CA HIS A 211 -4.63 -10.03 1.17
C HIS A 211 -4.28 -8.61 0.75
N ASN A 212 -5.29 -7.80 0.42
CA ASN A 212 -5.10 -6.50 -0.22
C ASN A 212 -4.78 -5.39 0.78
N ASP A 213 -5.46 -5.36 1.94
CA ASP A 213 -5.35 -4.29 2.93
C ASP A 213 -5.62 -4.81 4.34
N PHE A 214 -4.92 -4.25 5.34
CA PHE A 214 -5.19 -4.53 6.76
C PHE A 214 -6.26 -3.56 7.28
N ILE A 215 -7.51 -3.89 7.05
CA ILE A 215 -8.69 -3.17 7.57
C ILE A 215 -9.27 -3.90 8.77
N GLU A 216 -10.15 -3.24 9.52
CA GLU A 216 -10.86 -3.85 10.65
C GLU A 216 -11.62 -5.11 10.22
N GLY A 217 -11.29 -6.25 10.80
CA GLY A 217 -11.89 -7.55 10.52
C GLY A 217 -11.11 -8.44 9.57
N SER A 218 -9.97 -7.99 9.04
CA SER A 218 -9.09 -8.78 8.15
C SER A 218 -8.70 -10.14 8.76
N TYR A 219 -8.43 -10.19 10.06
CA TYR A 219 -8.18 -11.45 10.77
C TYR A 219 -9.31 -12.46 10.57
N ASN A 220 -10.56 -12.03 10.76
CA ASN A 220 -11.70 -12.92 10.62
C ASN A 220 -11.89 -13.39 9.18
N GLU A 221 -11.64 -12.52 8.18
CA GLU A 221 -11.73 -12.88 6.77
C GLU A 221 -10.67 -13.94 6.39
N ILE A 222 -9.41 -13.72 6.76
CA ILE A 222 -8.32 -14.68 6.49
C ILE A 222 -8.55 -15.99 7.26
N ARG A 223 -8.98 -15.91 8.52
CA ARG A 223 -9.31 -17.09 9.31
C ARG A 223 -10.41 -17.92 8.65
N ASN A 224 -11.52 -17.29 8.26
CA ASN A 224 -12.64 -17.97 7.62
C ASN A 224 -12.22 -18.59 6.26
N ALA A 225 -11.42 -17.86 5.47
CA ALA A 225 -10.86 -18.37 4.22
C ALA A 225 -10.00 -19.61 4.47
N LEU A 226 -9.10 -19.55 5.45
CA LEU A 226 -8.21 -20.66 5.80
C LEU A 226 -8.98 -21.87 6.35
N GLU A 227 -9.97 -21.65 7.24
CA GLU A 227 -10.84 -22.72 7.73
C GLU A 227 -11.64 -23.38 6.59
N SER A 228 -12.14 -22.61 5.62
CA SER A 228 -12.84 -23.13 4.43
C SER A 228 -11.93 -23.96 3.52
N ILE A 229 -10.69 -23.49 3.29
CA ILE A 229 -9.67 -24.22 2.54
C ILE A 229 -9.35 -25.55 3.21
N MET A 230 -9.09 -25.53 4.52
CA MET A 230 -8.75 -26.75 5.29
C MET A 230 -9.92 -27.74 5.40
N ALA A 231 -11.17 -27.26 5.31
CA ALA A 231 -12.36 -28.10 5.32
C ALA A 231 -12.60 -28.77 3.94
N ALA A 232 -12.10 -28.16 2.87
CA ALA A 232 -12.32 -28.65 1.50
C ALA A 232 -11.37 -29.79 1.13
N ASP A 233 -10.09 -29.69 1.53
CA ASP A 233 -9.06 -30.70 1.22
C ASP A 233 -7.88 -30.58 2.18
N SER A 234 -6.91 -31.51 2.07
CA SER A 234 -5.67 -31.55 2.85
C SER A 234 -4.72 -30.43 2.42
N LEU A 235 -4.49 -29.48 3.30
CA LEU A 235 -3.58 -28.36 3.07
C LEU A 235 -2.12 -28.77 3.31
N ARG A 236 -1.32 -28.85 2.24
CA ARG A 236 0.10 -29.22 2.26
C ARG A 236 1.05 -28.01 2.22
N GLY A 237 0.58 -26.89 1.72
CA GLY A 237 1.31 -25.62 1.66
C GLY A 237 0.39 -24.44 1.46
N LEU A 238 0.82 -23.28 1.94
CA LEU A 238 0.06 -22.01 1.88
C LEU A 238 0.93 -20.91 1.31
N ILE A 239 0.40 -20.18 0.35
CA ILE A 239 0.98 -18.95 -0.17
C ILE A 239 0.13 -17.79 0.35
N LEU A 240 0.78 -16.85 1.04
CA LEU A 240 0.18 -15.58 1.47
C LEU A 240 0.75 -14.46 0.62
N ASP A 241 -0.08 -13.80 -0.15
CA ASP A 241 0.37 -12.72 -1.05
C ASP A 241 0.08 -11.35 -0.45
N TYR A 242 1.17 -10.64 -0.12
CA TYR A 242 1.19 -9.27 0.38
C TYR A 242 1.86 -8.32 -0.62
N ARG A 243 2.07 -8.73 -1.85
CA ARG A 243 2.57 -7.85 -2.90
C ARG A 243 1.60 -6.67 -3.08
N SER A 244 2.15 -5.47 -3.17
CA SER A 244 1.40 -4.21 -3.30
C SER A 244 0.42 -3.90 -2.15
N ASN A 245 0.50 -4.62 -1.01
CA ASN A 245 -0.26 -4.33 0.20
C ASN A 245 0.48 -3.27 1.04
N GLY A 246 -0.03 -2.04 1.07
CA GLY A 246 0.54 -0.91 1.81
C GLY A 246 0.41 -0.97 3.34
N GLY A 247 -0.19 -2.04 3.88
CA GLY A 247 -0.41 -2.24 5.30
C GLY A 247 -1.81 -1.81 5.75
N GLY A 248 -1.90 -1.18 6.92
CA GLY A 248 -3.15 -0.74 7.53
C GLY A 248 -3.13 -0.90 9.05
N VAL A 249 -4.17 -1.50 9.61
CA VAL A 249 -4.37 -1.70 11.05
C VAL A 249 -3.37 -2.71 11.61
N MET A 250 -2.44 -2.23 12.45
CA MET A 250 -1.35 -3.04 13.01
C MET A 250 -1.86 -4.24 13.84
N THR A 251 -2.93 -4.06 14.61
CA THR A 251 -3.48 -5.14 15.45
C THR A 251 -3.99 -6.30 14.62
N GLU A 252 -4.54 -6.05 13.43
CA GLU A 252 -4.94 -7.11 12.49
C GLU A 252 -3.73 -7.96 12.05
N ALA A 253 -2.56 -7.34 11.83
CA ALA A 253 -1.35 -8.09 11.50
C ALA A 253 -0.89 -8.99 12.66
N VAL A 254 -1.03 -8.53 13.91
CA VAL A 254 -0.73 -9.34 15.11
C VAL A 254 -1.71 -10.51 15.24
N ASP A 255 -2.99 -10.26 15.01
CA ASP A 255 -4.03 -11.28 15.10
C ASP A 255 -3.90 -12.31 13.98
N ILE A 256 -3.62 -11.87 12.73
CA ILE A 256 -3.35 -12.77 11.59
C ILE A 256 -2.12 -13.64 11.87
N ALA A 257 -1.04 -13.09 12.45
CA ALA A 257 0.11 -13.88 12.83
C ALA A 257 -0.26 -15.02 13.81
N SER A 258 -1.27 -14.83 14.67
CA SER A 258 -1.72 -15.86 15.61
C SER A 258 -2.31 -17.10 14.93
N LEU A 259 -2.72 -17.03 13.66
CA LEU A 259 -3.15 -18.19 12.90
C LEU A 259 -2.02 -19.20 12.66
N PHE A 260 -0.76 -18.77 12.75
CA PHE A 260 0.42 -19.49 12.29
C PHE A 260 1.47 -19.73 13.39
N VAL A 261 1.52 -18.90 14.44
CA VAL A 261 2.53 -19.01 15.51
C VAL A 261 1.86 -19.24 16.87
N PRO A 262 2.58 -19.82 17.85
CA PRO A 262 2.02 -20.12 19.16
C PRO A 262 1.43 -18.89 19.87
N ARG A 263 0.41 -19.10 20.70
CA ARG A 263 -0.14 -18.07 21.56
C ARG A 263 0.93 -17.51 22.50
N GLY A 264 0.95 -16.19 22.67
CA GLY A 264 1.93 -15.47 23.51
C GLY A 264 3.24 -15.15 22.78
N GLN A 265 3.36 -15.48 21.49
CA GLN A 265 4.49 -15.07 20.66
C GLN A 265 4.47 -13.56 20.46
N ARG A 266 5.55 -12.87 20.82
CA ARG A 266 5.72 -11.44 20.55
C ARG A 266 5.87 -11.25 19.04
N ILE A 267 5.04 -10.36 18.47
CA ILE A 267 5.01 -10.04 17.04
C ILE A 267 5.64 -8.67 16.78
N VAL A 268 5.31 -7.68 17.60
CA VAL A 268 5.84 -6.33 17.42
C VAL A 268 5.95 -5.61 18.76
N SER A 269 6.92 -4.72 18.86
CA SER A 269 7.09 -3.82 20.00
C SER A 269 7.08 -2.39 19.50
N LEU A 270 6.34 -1.51 20.17
CA LEU A 270 6.30 -0.08 19.89
C LEU A 270 7.14 0.68 20.90
N MET A 271 7.94 1.62 20.43
CA MET A 271 8.69 2.54 21.30
C MET A 271 8.49 3.96 20.78
N GLY A 272 7.89 4.80 21.62
CA GLY A 272 7.71 6.22 21.37
C GLY A 272 8.98 7.02 21.67
N ARG A 273 8.79 8.29 22.05
CA ARG A 273 9.92 9.20 22.35
C ARG A 273 10.81 8.71 23.48
N ASP A 274 10.24 8.12 24.52
CA ASP A 274 10.92 7.67 25.71
C ASP A 274 10.88 6.14 25.82
N SER A 275 11.94 5.53 26.33
CA SER A 275 12.03 4.07 26.54
C SER A 275 10.95 3.53 27.49
N SER A 276 10.41 4.36 28.39
CA SER A 276 9.27 4.03 29.25
C SER A 276 7.96 3.80 28.48
N SER A 277 7.89 4.22 27.22
CA SER A 277 6.73 4.00 26.33
C SER A 277 6.78 2.68 25.57
N LEU A 278 7.76 1.80 25.87
CA LEU A 278 7.87 0.50 25.22
C LEU A 278 6.64 -0.36 25.53
N HIS A 279 5.96 -0.79 24.48
CA HIS A 279 4.79 -1.65 24.55
C HIS A 279 4.96 -2.84 23.60
N HIS A 280 4.61 -4.06 24.10
CA HIS A 280 4.73 -5.29 23.33
C HIS A 280 3.35 -5.80 22.94
N TYR A 281 3.23 -6.24 21.68
CA TYR A 281 2.06 -6.91 21.16
C TYR A 281 2.42 -8.38 20.86
N ALA A 282 1.62 -9.29 21.37
CA ALA A 282 1.81 -10.71 21.23
C ALA A 282 0.51 -11.38 20.77
N THR A 283 0.62 -12.55 20.19
CA THR A 283 -0.53 -13.34 19.72
C THR A 283 -1.43 -13.75 20.89
N GLU A 284 -2.75 -13.60 20.70
CA GLU A 284 -3.73 -13.92 21.73
C GLU A 284 -4.49 -15.23 21.45
N HIS A 285 -4.50 -15.70 20.20
CA HIS A 285 -5.22 -16.90 19.77
C HIS A 285 -4.29 -18.10 19.63
N ALA A 286 -4.86 -19.31 19.66
CA ALA A 286 -4.15 -20.51 19.29
C ALA A 286 -4.05 -20.64 17.78
N PRO A 287 -2.92 -21.11 17.23
CA PRO A 287 -2.78 -21.26 15.78
C PRO A 287 -3.69 -22.36 15.24
N ILE A 288 -4.23 -22.14 14.03
CA ILE A 288 -5.03 -23.13 13.30
C ILE A 288 -4.23 -23.81 12.19
N ALA A 289 -3.10 -23.24 11.77
CA ALA A 289 -2.23 -23.77 10.71
C ALA A 289 -0.75 -23.76 11.15
N ALA A 290 -0.44 -24.22 12.38
CA ALA A 290 0.91 -24.18 12.95
C ALA A 290 1.96 -24.95 12.13
N ASP A 291 1.58 -26.09 11.54
CA ASP A 291 2.51 -27.02 10.89
C ASP A 291 2.51 -26.92 9.35
N VAL A 292 1.63 -26.10 8.78
CA VAL A 292 1.55 -25.92 7.33
C VAL A 292 2.74 -25.08 6.85
N PRO A 293 3.54 -25.52 5.86
CA PRO A 293 4.56 -24.70 5.23
C PRO A 293 3.96 -23.44 4.61
N ILE A 294 4.61 -22.29 4.81
CA ILE A 294 4.12 -20.99 4.33
C ILE A 294 5.20 -20.29 3.51
N VAL A 295 4.83 -19.83 2.33
CA VAL A 295 5.58 -18.82 1.58
C VAL A 295 4.80 -17.52 1.62
N VAL A 296 5.48 -16.43 1.97
CA VAL A 296 4.93 -15.07 1.97
C VAL A 296 5.51 -14.32 0.79
N LEU A 297 4.67 -13.90 -0.15
CA LEU A 297 5.09 -13.09 -1.30
C LEU A 297 5.07 -11.61 -0.93
N VAL A 298 6.15 -10.92 -1.24
CA VAL A 298 6.33 -9.47 -0.97
C VAL A 298 7.00 -8.76 -2.13
N ASN A 299 6.76 -7.44 -2.25
CA ASN A 299 7.45 -6.57 -3.21
C ASN A 299 7.77 -5.20 -2.58
N GLY A 300 8.37 -4.30 -3.37
CA GLY A 300 8.75 -2.97 -2.92
C GLY A 300 7.59 -2.06 -2.46
N ALA A 301 6.34 -2.44 -2.73
CA ALA A 301 5.14 -1.74 -2.26
C ALA A 301 4.52 -2.40 -1.01
N SER A 302 5.00 -3.58 -0.58
CA SER A 302 4.61 -4.19 0.69
C SER A 302 5.14 -3.35 1.85
N ALA A 303 4.25 -2.78 2.67
CA ALA A 303 4.64 -1.78 3.67
C ALA A 303 3.92 -1.95 5.02
N SER A 304 4.52 -1.40 6.11
CA SER A 304 3.86 -1.24 7.41
C SER A 304 3.35 -2.56 8.02
N ALA A 305 2.03 -2.76 8.17
CA ALA A 305 1.43 -3.98 8.73
C ALA A 305 1.83 -5.25 7.96
N SER A 306 1.97 -5.17 6.63
CA SER A 306 2.51 -6.25 5.79
C SER A 306 3.94 -6.63 6.19
N GLU A 307 4.77 -5.62 6.48
CA GLU A 307 6.15 -5.82 6.91
C GLU A 307 6.24 -6.36 8.35
N ILE A 308 5.31 -5.95 9.22
CA ILE A 308 5.20 -6.50 10.58
C ILE A 308 4.91 -8.00 10.50
N LEU A 309 3.91 -8.40 9.69
CA LEU A 309 3.53 -9.80 9.57
C LEU A 309 4.62 -10.62 8.88
N ALA A 310 5.09 -10.21 7.69
CA ALA A 310 6.15 -10.90 6.96
C ALA A 310 7.43 -11.01 7.80
N GLY A 311 7.86 -9.90 8.43
CA GLY A 311 9.04 -9.87 9.26
C GLY A 311 8.91 -10.70 10.55
N ALA A 312 7.72 -10.73 11.17
CA ALA A 312 7.48 -11.58 12.33
C ALA A 312 7.50 -13.06 11.98
N LEU A 313 6.93 -13.45 10.84
CA LEU A 313 6.99 -14.84 10.36
C LEU A 313 8.42 -15.23 9.95
N GLN A 314 9.21 -14.31 9.37
CA GLN A 314 10.62 -14.51 9.09
C GLN A 314 11.44 -14.66 10.38
N ASP A 315 11.30 -13.74 11.33
CA ASP A 315 12.07 -13.72 12.57
C ASP A 315 11.79 -14.90 13.50
N THR A 316 10.60 -15.52 13.38
CA THR A 316 10.20 -16.72 14.10
C THR A 316 10.49 -18.00 13.31
N ASP A 317 11.13 -17.93 12.15
CA ASP A 317 11.41 -19.04 11.23
C ASP A 317 10.15 -19.84 10.85
N ARG A 318 9.00 -19.14 10.79
CA ARG A 318 7.70 -19.75 10.53
C ARG A 318 7.35 -19.81 9.04
N ALA A 319 7.86 -18.88 8.25
CA ALA A 319 7.61 -18.81 6.81
C ALA A 319 8.89 -18.44 6.05
N VAL A 320 8.95 -18.83 4.79
CA VAL A 320 9.91 -18.32 3.82
C VAL A 320 9.33 -17.07 3.17
N ILE A 321 10.09 -15.97 3.16
CA ILE A 321 9.72 -14.74 2.50
C ILE A 321 10.32 -14.73 1.09
N MET A 322 9.49 -14.53 0.08
CA MET A 322 9.90 -14.59 -1.34
C MET A 322 9.50 -13.31 -2.07
N GLY A 323 10.35 -12.81 -2.97
CA GLY A 323 10.08 -11.67 -3.83
C GLY A 323 11.13 -10.58 -3.76
N GLN A 324 10.73 -9.32 -3.66
CA GLN A 324 11.63 -8.17 -3.58
C GLN A 324 11.68 -7.62 -2.15
N ARG A 325 12.73 -6.83 -1.86
CA ARG A 325 12.85 -6.07 -0.61
C ARG A 325 11.62 -5.17 -0.43
N THR A 326 11.04 -5.18 0.76
CA THR A 326 9.85 -4.38 1.08
C THR A 326 10.16 -2.87 1.22
N TYR A 327 9.12 -2.07 1.38
CA TYR A 327 9.19 -0.60 1.41
C TYR A 327 10.07 -0.03 2.54
N GLY A 328 10.04 -0.63 3.73
CA GLY A 328 10.80 -0.17 4.90
C GLY A 328 10.10 0.95 5.69
N LYS A 329 8.80 0.80 5.97
CA LYS A 329 8.05 1.70 6.85
C LYS A 329 8.00 1.13 8.26
N GLY A 330 8.90 1.60 9.13
CA GLY A 330 9.02 1.20 10.54
C GLY A 330 8.43 2.21 11.54
N LEU A 331 7.51 3.07 11.09
CA LEU A 331 6.87 4.12 11.87
C LEU A 331 5.38 3.84 12.07
N VAL A 332 4.89 4.11 13.28
CA VAL A 332 3.48 3.97 13.64
C VAL A 332 2.84 5.34 13.79
N GLN A 333 1.71 5.53 13.12
CA GLN A 333 0.89 6.71 13.27
C GLN A 333 -0.23 6.45 14.28
N GLY A 334 -0.46 7.43 15.15
CA GLY A 334 -1.64 7.51 15.99
C GLY A 334 -2.54 8.65 15.56
N THR A 335 -3.84 8.52 15.79
CA THR A 335 -4.82 9.55 15.47
C THR A 335 -5.30 10.23 16.75
N ARG A 336 -5.40 11.57 16.74
CA ARG A 336 -5.89 12.38 17.84
C ARG A 336 -6.90 13.41 17.36
N HIS A 337 -8.01 13.53 18.07
CA HIS A 337 -8.99 14.58 17.84
C HIS A 337 -8.38 15.94 18.21
N VAL A 338 -8.49 16.91 17.31
CA VAL A 338 -7.91 18.27 17.49
C VAL A 338 -8.98 19.38 17.56
N GLY A 339 -10.25 19.01 17.64
CA GLY A 339 -11.39 19.91 17.71
C GLY A 339 -12.20 19.96 16.41
N TYR A 340 -13.47 20.40 16.50
CA TYR A 340 -14.38 20.58 15.35
C TYR A 340 -14.39 19.38 14.39
N ASN A 341 -14.49 18.18 14.93
CA ASN A 341 -14.44 16.90 14.21
C ASN A 341 -13.18 16.70 13.33
N GLY A 342 -12.16 17.54 13.50
CA GLY A 342 -10.86 17.37 12.84
C GLY A 342 -9.95 16.43 13.64
N TYR A 343 -9.10 15.68 12.92
CA TYR A 343 -8.14 14.75 13.50
C TYR A 343 -6.73 15.02 12.97
N LEU A 344 -5.77 14.78 13.82
CA LEU A 344 -4.36 14.74 13.47
C LEU A 344 -3.87 13.30 13.54
N LYS A 345 -3.47 12.75 12.41
CA LYS A 345 -2.72 11.50 12.28
C LYS A 345 -1.25 11.87 12.26
N TYR A 346 -0.45 11.33 13.18
CA TYR A 346 0.97 11.67 13.28
C TYR A 346 1.80 10.52 13.82
N THR A 347 3.09 10.51 13.52
CA THR A 347 4.01 9.47 13.97
C THR A 347 4.21 9.55 15.48
N THR A 348 3.86 8.48 16.18
CA THR A 348 3.90 8.37 17.64
C THR A 348 4.98 7.42 18.15
N ALA A 349 5.38 6.42 17.34
CA ALA A 349 6.35 5.41 17.73
C ALA A 349 7.10 4.83 16.53
N LYS A 350 8.22 4.18 16.81
CA LYS A 350 8.87 3.20 15.94
C LYS A 350 8.45 1.81 16.35
N TYR A 351 8.40 0.88 15.40
CA TYR A 351 8.16 -0.51 15.75
C TYR A 351 9.37 -1.40 15.49
N TYR A 352 9.45 -2.44 16.30
CA TYR A 352 10.51 -3.45 16.32
C TYR A 352 9.86 -4.83 16.24
N ILE A 353 10.28 -5.62 15.28
CA ILE A 353 9.78 -7.01 15.08
C ILE A 353 10.48 -7.99 16.01
N PRO A 354 10.16 -9.29 16.02
CA PRO A 354 10.60 -10.22 17.08
C PRO A 354 12.11 -10.29 17.34
N SER A 355 12.95 -10.19 16.32
CA SER A 355 14.41 -10.15 16.46
C SER A 355 14.92 -8.89 17.19
N GLY A 356 14.10 -7.86 17.30
CA GLY A 356 14.46 -6.56 17.87
C GLY A 356 14.91 -5.52 16.84
N ARG A 357 14.95 -5.88 15.55
CA ARG A 357 15.30 -4.95 14.47
C ARG A 357 14.16 -3.97 14.16
N CYS A 358 14.54 -2.73 13.79
CA CYS A 358 13.65 -1.72 13.24
C CYS A 358 13.86 -1.67 11.72
N ILE A 359 12.82 -1.93 10.96
CA ILE A 359 12.92 -2.03 9.49
C ILE A 359 12.85 -0.69 8.76
N GLN A 360 12.78 0.43 9.50
CA GLN A 360 12.70 1.77 8.92
C GLN A 360 13.87 2.04 7.96
N SER A 361 13.57 2.20 6.67
CA SER A 361 14.58 2.40 5.62
C SER A 361 15.01 3.85 5.41
N ARG A 362 14.22 4.81 5.92
CA ARG A 362 14.46 6.24 5.70
C ARG A 362 14.49 7.02 6.99
N ASN A 363 15.46 7.93 7.09
CA ASN A 363 15.50 8.94 8.14
C ASN A 363 14.88 10.24 7.61
N TYR A 364 13.90 10.76 8.34
CA TYR A 364 13.29 12.07 8.07
C TYR A 364 13.95 13.11 8.97
N GLN A 365 14.62 14.07 8.36
CA GLN A 365 15.18 15.21 9.07
C GLN A 365 14.19 16.38 9.06
N SER A 366 14.29 17.29 10.02
CA SER A 366 13.53 18.54 10.04
C SER A 366 13.69 19.26 8.70
N GLY A 367 12.60 19.40 7.94
CA GLY A 367 12.64 20.00 6.59
C GLY A 367 12.23 19.05 5.47
N GLY A 368 11.76 17.83 5.79
CA GLY A 368 11.08 16.95 4.83
C GLY A 368 11.96 16.14 3.88
N SER A 369 13.29 16.29 3.93
CA SER A 369 14.19 15.49 3.10
C SER A 369 14.37 14.09 3.69
N ALA A 370 13.86 13.07 2.98
CA ALA A 370 14.10 11.68 3.34
C ALA A 370 15.48 11.24 2.83
N THR A 371 16.32 10.76 3.73
CA THR A 371 17.59 10.10 3.36
C THR A 371 17.50 8.62 3.69
N MET A 372 18.01 7.75 2.80
CA MET A 372 18.14 6.33 3.11
C MET A 372 19.05 6.12 4.33
N VAL A 373 18.76 5.10 5.13
CA VAL A 373 19.68 4.68 6.19
C VAL A 373 20.98 4.25 5.52
N PRO A 374 22.13 4.87 5.85
CA PRO A 374 23.41 4.47 5.27
C PRO A 374 23.76 3.02 5.62
N ASP A 375 24.38 2.29 4.70
CA ASP A 375 24.80 0.89 4.91
C ASP A 375 25.69 0.73 6.16
N SER A 376 26.50 1.74 6.49
CA SER A 376 27.34 1.75 7.69
C SER A 376 26.55 1.75 9.03
N LEU A 377 25.25 2.03 8.99
CA LEU A 377 24.35 2.03 10.15
C LEU A 377 23.42 0.81 10.18
N ILE A 378 23.50 -0.07 9.18
CA ILE A 378 22.73 -1.32 9.14
C ILE A 378 23.34 -2.30 10.15
N THR A 379 22.49 -2.85 11.01
CA THR A 379 22.89 -3.77 12.08
C THR A 379 22.39 -5.19 11.78
N GLU A 380 23.25 -6.19 12.01
CA GLU A 380 22.88 -7.61 11.94
C GLU A 380 22.07 -8.00 13.19
N PHE A 381 20.97 -8.70 12.95
CA PHE A 381 20.15 -9.37 13.95
C PHE A 381 20.02 -10.85 13.60
N ARG A 382 19.35 -11.61 14.47
CA ARG A 382 19.13 -13.04 14.24
C ARG A 382 17.69 -13.43 14.48
N THR A 383 17.20 -14.35 13.65
CA THR A 383 15.91 -15.02 13.83
C THR A 383 15.96 -15.94 15.04
N ALA A 384 14.83 -16.54 15.40
CA ALA A 384 14.75 -17.53 16.47
C ALA A 384 15.65 -18.74 16.22
N GLY A 385 15.81 -19.19 14.97
CA GLY A 385 16.69 -20.28 14.53
C GLY A 385 18.14 -19.87 14.28
N GLY A 386 18.46 -18.57 14.38
CA GLY A 386 19.82 -18.05 14.25
C GLY A 386 20.19 -17.55 12.86
N ARG A 387 19.27 -17.50 11.88
CA ARG A 387 19.49 -16.92 10.55
C ARG A 387 19.80 -15.41 10.67
N LYS A 388 20.68 -14.89 9.82
CA LYS A 388 21.00 -13.48 9.79
C LYS A 388 19.89 -12.69 9.14
N VAL A 389 19.49 -11.60 9.76
CA VAL A 389 18.54 -10.61 9.24
C VAL A 389 19.05 -9.22 9.59
N TYR A 390 18.57 -8.20 8.88
CA TYR A 390 19.14 -6.86 8.96
C TYR A 390 18.05 -5.82 9.22
N ASP A 391 18.41 -4.71 9.85
CA ASP A 391 17.56 -3.52 9.99
C ASP A 391 17.78 -2.50 8.86
N GLY A 392 17.14 -1.34 8.97
CA GLY A 392 17.43 -0.16 8.13
C GLY A 392 17.00 -0.23 6.67
N GLY A 393 16.38 -1.31 6.21
CA GLY A 393 16.12 -1.47 4.79
C GLY A 393 14.82 -2.20 4.41
N GLY A 394 13.82 -2.25 5.27
CA GLY A 394 12.65 -3.11 5.05
C GLY A 394 12.95 -4.57 5.32
N ILE A 395 12.07 -5.46 4.90
CA ILE A 395 12.27 -6.91 4.97
C ILE A 395 13.01 -7.37 3.71
N VAL A 396 14.16 -7.97 3.90
CA VAL A 396 14.91 -8.63 2.83
C VAL A 396 14.33 -10.03 2.68
N PRO A 397 13.86 -10.44 1.48
CA PRO A 397 13.32 -11.77 1.28
C PRO A 397 14.40 -12.84 1.41
N ASP A 398 13.98 -14.04 1.87
CA ASP A 398 14.83 -15.23 1.94
C ASP A 398 15.13 -15.78 0.54
N VAL A 399 14.16 -15.65 -0.39
CA VAL A 399 14.28 -16.00 -1.81
C VAL A 399 14.01 -14.74 -2.62
N LYS A 400 15.05 -14.22 -3.28
CA LYS A 400 14.93 -13.04 -4.14
C LYS A 400 14.36 -13.43 -5.49
N VAL A 401 13.37 -12.66 -5.95
CA VAL A 401 12.82 -12.74 -7.30
C VAL A 401 12.92 -11.35 -7.91
N GLU A 402 13.45 -11.28 -9.12
CA GLU A 402 13.57 -9.99 -9.82
C GLU A 402 12.20 -9.37 -10.07
N ALA A 403 12.13 -8.04 -10.03
CA ALA A 403 10.90 -7.34 -10.33
C ALA A 403 10.62 -7.40 -11.84
N GLU A 404 9.41 -7.74 -12.19
CA GLU A 404 8.93 -7.57 -13.55
C GLU A 404 8.65 -6.09 -13.80
N TYR A 405 9.22 -5.55 -14.86
CA TYR A 405 9.01 -4.15 -15.24
C TYR A 405 7.98 -4.09 -16.36
N VAL A 406 6.89 -3.39 -16.11
CA VAL A 406 5.94 -3.04 -17.17
C VAL A 406 6.51 -1.90 -17.99
N SER A 407 6.52 -2.04 -19.31
CA SER A 407 7.05 -1.02 -20.21
C SER A 407 6.25 0.28 -20.13
N HIS A 408 6.94 1.40 -20.32
CA HIS A 408 6.24 2.69 -20.42
C HIS A 408 5.25 2.73 -21.61
N PHE A 409 5.46 1.90 -22.62
CA PHE A 409 4.54 1.78 -23.75
C PHE A 409 3.21 1.12 -23.31
N ALA A 410 3.27 -0.03 -22.64
CA ALA A 410 2.08 -0.70 -22.12
C ALA A 410 1.33 0.18 -21.10
N LEU A 411 2.08 0.85 -20.20
CA LEU A 411 1.51 1.84 -19.27
C LEU A 411 0.83 3.01 -20.00
N THR A 412 1.37 3.44 -21.15
CA THR A 412 0.74 4.50 -21.95
C THR A 412 -0.57 4.02 -22.56
N LEU A 413 -0.61 2.82 -23.14
CA LEU A 413 -1.84 2.22 -23.67
C LEU A 413 -2.91 2.08 -22.59
N TYR A 414 -2.51 1.63 -21.40
CA TYR A 414 -3.39 1.52 -20.24
C TYR A 414 -3.93 2.89 -19.78
N ALA A 415 -3.04 3.87 -19.62
CA ALA A 415 -3.42 5.23 -19.21
C ALA A 415 -4.34 5.94 -20.21
N MET A 416 -4.17 5.66 -21.50
CA MET A 416 -5.06 6.15 -22.56
C MET A 416 -6.41 5.41 -22.59
N GLY A 417 -6.54 4.30 -21.85
CA GLY A 417 -7.76 3.49 -21.78
C GLY A 417 -8.01 2.63 -23.02
N TYR A 418 -7.02 2.39 -23.86
CA TYR A 418 -7.20 1.66 -25.12
C TYR A 418 -7.42 0.16 -24.89
N MET A 419 -6.79 -0.42 -23.87
CA MET A 419 -7.00 -1.81 -23.49
C MET A 419 -8.45 -2.02 -23.02
N GLU A 420 -8.95 -1.12 -22.19
CA GLU A 420 -10.33 -1.15 -21.69
C GLU A 420 -11.36 -0.92 -22.80
N ASP A 421 -11.12 0.04 -23.72
CA ASP A 421 -11.99 0.30 -24.87
C ASP A 421 -12.12 -0.95 -25.76
N TRP A 422 -10.99 -1.61 -26.02
CA TRP A 422 -11.00 -2.85 -26.81
C TRP A 422 -11.65 -4.02 -26.05
N ALA A 423 -11.44 -4.13 -24.73
CA ALA A 423 -12.13 -5.14 -23.93
C ALA A 423 -13.65 -4.95 -23.97
N ASP A 424 -14.15 -3.71 -24.01
CA ASP A 424 -15.59 -3.44 -24.23
C ASP A 424 -16.05 -3.91 -25.63
N GLU A 425 -15.22 -3.76 -26.67
CA GLU A 425 -15.52 -4.28 -28.01
C GLU A 425 -15.47 -5.82 -28.05
N TYR A 426 -14.50 -6.41 -27.36
CA TYR A 426 -14.39 -7.86 -27.21
C TYR A 426 -15.65 -8.44 -26.57
N MET A 427 -16.12 -7.85 -25.46
CA MET A 427 -17.35 -8.28 -24.78
C MET A 427 -18.60 -8.16 -25.65
N ARG A 428 -18.67 -7.18 -26.54
CA ARG A 428 -19.78 -7.07 -27.51
C ARG A 428 -19.78 -8.19 -28.55
N LYS A 429 -18.56 -8.57 -29.01
CA LYS A 429 -18.39 -9.66 -29.99
C LYS A 429 -18.69 -11.05 -29.38
N HIS A 430 -18.30 -11.25 -28.12
CA HIS A 430 -18.38 -12.51 -27.37
C HIS A 430 -19.53 -12.53 -26.34
N HIS A 431 -20.57 -11.74 -26.59
CA HIS A 431 -21.70 -11.62 -25.66
C HIS A 431 -22.40 -12.96 -25.43
N GLY A 432 -22.51 -13.37 -24.16
CA GLY A 432 -23.16 -14.62 -23.75
C GLY A 432 -22.27 -15.87 -23.80
N GLU A 433 -21.01 -15.74 -24.19
CA GLU A 433 -20.03 -16.81 -24.08
C GLU A 433 -19.59 -17.00 -22.62
N THR A 434 -19.25 -18.23 -22.26
CA THR A 434 -18.67 -18.60 -20.97
C THR A 434 -17.21 -18.96 -21.18
N ILE A 435 -16.36 -18.50 -20.29
CA ILE A 435 -14.92 -18.75 -20.32
C ILE A 435 -14.50 -19.53 -19.07
N ASP A 436 -13.41 -20.29 -19.17
CA ASP A 436 -12.71 -20.82 -18.00
C ASP A 436 -11.70 -19.76 -17.53
N ILE A 437 -11.95 -19.19 -16.37
CA ILE A 437 -11.16 -18.08 -15.83
C ILE A 437 -9.69 -18.47 -15.66
N ARG A 438 -9.39 -19.70 -15.23
CA ARG A 438 -8.02 -20.14 -14.92
C ARG A 438 -7.15 -20.32 -16.16
N THR A 439 -7.78 -20.72 -17.27
CA THR A 439 -7.08 -21.08 -18.51
C THR A 439 -7.31 -20.08 -19.63
N PHE A 440 -8.09 -19.03 -19.39
CA PHE A 440 -8.37 -18.02 -20.40
C PHE A 440 -7.08 -17.33 -20.86
N SER A 441 -6.91 -17.21 -22.16
CA SER A 441 -5.86 -16.41 -22.79
C SER A 441 -6.39 -15.84 -24.10
N LEU A 442 -5.89 -14.71 -24.51
CA LEU A 442 -6.16 -14.15 -25.82
C LEU A 442 -5.57 -15.05 -26.91
N THR A 443 -6.29 -15.20 -28.02
CA THR A 443 -5.75 -15.86 -29.21
C THR A 443 -4.86 -14.91 -30.01
N ASP A 444 -4.02 -15.43 -30.90
CA ASP A 444 -3.25 -14.61 -31.84
C ASP A 444 -4.13 -13.69 -32.69
N GLU A 445 -5.37 -14.14 -33.01
CA GLU A 445 -6.35 -13.36 -33.76
C GLU A 445 -6.91 -12.19 -32.92
N ASP A 446 -7.16 -12.43 -31.65
CA ASP A 446 -7.60 -11.38 -30.70
C ASP A 446 -6.52 -10.32 -30.53
N TYR A 447 -5.27 -10.72 -30.36
CA TYR A 447 -4.16 -9.77 -30.27
C TYR A 447 -3.95 -8.98 -31.56
N ALA A 448 -4.05 -9.66 -32.73
CA ALA A 448 -4.00 -8.96 -34.02
C ALA A 448 -5.18 -7.98 -34.20
N ASP A 449 -6.36 -8.30 -33.67
CA ASP A 449 -7.51 -7.37 -33.65
C ASP A 449 -7.22 -6.14 -32.77
N PHE A 450 -6.63 -6.36 -31.59
CA PHE A 450 -6.18 -5.26 -30.73
C PHE A 450 -5.11 -4.38 -31.40
N CYS A 451 -4.15 -5.00 -32.09
CA CYS A 451 -3.15 -4.24 -32.86
C CYS A 451 -3.80 -3.35 -33.92
N ARG A 452 -4.78 -3.86 -34.69
CA ARG A 452 -5.54 -3.06 -35.67
C ARG A 452 -6.33 -1.91 -35.01
N PHE A 453 -6.86 -2.16 -33.82
CA PHE A 453 -7.56 -1.13 -33.03
C PHE A 453 -6.61 -0.02 -32.62
N VAL A 454 -5.43 -0.34 -32.07
CA VAL A 454 -4.42 0.62 -31.63
C VAL A 454 -3.77 1.35 -32.81
N GLU A 455 -3.64 0.71 -33.98
CA GLU A 455 -3.06 1.34 -35.18
C GLU A 455 -3.79 2.65 -35.54
N GLN A 456 -5.11 2.69 -35.32
CA GLN A 456 -5.96 3.84 -35.62
C GLN A 456 -5.95 4.92 -34.52
N LYS A 457 -5.29 4.67 -33.39
CA LYS A 457 -5.26 5.59 -32.25
C LYS A 457 -3.96 6.40 -32.25
N ASP A 458 -4.03 7.59 -31.66
CA ASP A 458 -2.83 8.37 -31.34
C ASP A 458 -2.26 7.87 -30.01
N VAL A 459 -1.01 7.37 -30.02
CA VAL A 459 -0.30 6.91 -28.84
C VAL A 459 0.84 7.88 -28.57
N PRO A 460 0.70 8.81 -27.61
CA PRO A 460 1.70 9.82 -27.30
C PRO A 460 2.87 9.18 -26.50
N TYR A 461 3.64 8.37 -27.18
CA TYR A 461 4.76 7.63 -26.59
C TYR A 461 6.07 7.94 -27.31
N GLU A 462 7.12 8.12 -26.54
CA GLU A 462 8.49 8.19 -26.97
C GLU A 462 9.35 7.39 -25.97
N SER A 463 10.14 6.42 -26.45
CA SER A 463 10.95 5.59 -25.57
C SER A 463 12.02 6.40 -24.83
N GLU A 464 12.44 5.92 -23.66
CA GLU A 464 13.56 6.55 -22.93
C GLU A 464 14.85 6.57 -23.75
N THR A 465 15.07 5.51 -24.55
CA THR A 465 16.22 5.42 -25.47
C THR A 465 16.16 6.53 -26.51
N ARG A 466 15.00 6.81 -27.08
CA ARG A 466 14.82 7.91 -28.05
C ARG A 466 15.04 9.28 -27.38
N ARG A 467 14.47 9.48 -26.19
CA ARG A 467 14.67 10.70 -25.39
C ARG A 467 16.15 10.91 -25.04
N ALA A 468 16.84 9.83 -24.60
CA ALA A 468 18.26 9.88 -24.29
C ALA A 468 19.11 10.22 -25.53
N LEU A 469 18.78 9.67 -26.71
CA LEU A 469 19.44 9.98 -27.96
C LEU A 469 19.23 11.45 -28.38
N THR A 470 18.01 11.96 -28.24
CA THR A 470 17.69 13.38 -28.49
C THR A 470 18.47 14.29 -27.53
N ALA A 471 18.59 13.90 -26.26
CA ALA A 471 19.40 14.63 -25.28
C ALA A 471 20.89 14.59 -25.63
N LEU A 472 21.41 13.44 -26.09
CA LEU A 472 22.81 13.29 -26.58
C LEU A 472 23.08 14.20 -27.78
N GLU A 473 22.17 14.23 -28.76
CA GLU A 473 22.30 15.09 -29.94
C GLU A 473 22.35 16.58 -29.55
N LYS A 474 21.49 16.99 -28.61
CA LYS A 474 21.49 18.35 -28.09
C LYS A 474 22.79 18.69 -27.34
N ALA A 475 23.30 17.77 -26.52
CA ALA A 475 24.54 17.93 -25.78
C ALA A 475 25.73 18.00 -26.75
N ALA A 476 25.82 17.09 -27.73
CA ALA A 476 26.85 17.08 -28.75
C ALA A 476 26.93 18.42 -29.51
N LYS A 477 25.80 18.99 -29.88
CA LYS A 477 25.70 20.31 -30.49
C LYS A 477 26.19 21.43 -29.57
N SER A 478 25.83 21.39 -28.30
CA SER A 478 26.27 22.36 -27.28
C SER A 478 27.78 22.33 -27.09
N ASP A 479 28.36 21.13 -27.08
CA ASP A 479 29.79 20.87 -26.84
C ASP A 479 30.64 20.90 -28.12
N ARG A 480 30.01 21.17 -29.28
CA ARG A 480 30.63 21.22 -30.61
C ARG A 480 31.22 19.88 -31.08
N TYR A 481 30.59 18.78 -30.74
CA TYR A 481 30.86 17.43 -31.22
C TYR A 481 29.88 16.97 -32.31
N ASP A 482 28.96 17.85 -32.74
CA ASP A 482 27.90 17.55 -33.69
C ASP A 482 28.43 16.99 -35.02
N GLU A 483 29.53 17.54 -35.58
CA GLU A 483 30.12 17.01 -36.80
C GLU A 483 30.79 15.64 -36.63
N SER A 484 31.46 15.41 -35.47
CA SER A 484 32.19 14.16 -35.21
C SER A 484 31.29 13.00 -34.78
N LEU A 485 30.14 13.28 -34.19
CA LEU A 485 29.17 12.27 -33.69
C LEU A 485 27.96 12.07 -34.62
N SER A 486 27.80 12.89 -35.67
CA SER A 486 26.61 12.87 -36.54
C SER A 486 26.33 11.49 -37.14
N GLU A 487 27.37 10.82 -37.70
CA GLU A 487 27.21 9.50 -38.33
C GLU A 487 26.82 8.42 -37.30
N ALA A 488 27.41 8.47 -36.10
CA ALA A 488 27.07 7.54 -35.02
C ALA A 488 25.63 7.76 -34.48
N ILE A 489 25.22 9.03 -34.33
CA ILE A 489 23.89 9.40 -33.89
C ILE A 489 22.85 8.98 -34.93
N GLU A 490 23.08 9.21 -36.22
CA GLU A 490 22.16 8.76 -37.27
C GLU A 490 22.07 7.22 -37.32
N SER A 491 23.21 6.51 -37.20
CA SER A 491 23.18 5.04 -37.08
C SER A 491 22.35 4.56 -35.88
N LEU A 492 22.44 5.22 -34.74
CA LEU A 492 21.63 4.89 -33.57
C LEU A 492 20.15 5.18 -33.82
N LYS A 493 19.80 6.30 -34.48
CA LYS A 493 18.42 6.60 -34.86
C LYS A 493 17.79 5.51 -35.72
N ASP A 494 18.55 4.98 -36.68
CA ASP A 494 18.11 3.92 -37.58
C ASP A 494 17.96 2.56 -36.87
N LEU A 495 18.75 2.32 -35.83
CA LEU A 495 18.67 1.09 -35.04
C LEU A 495 17.53 1.11 -34.02
N ILE A 496 17.16 2.29 -33.53
CA ILE A 496 16.07 2.43 -32.56
C ILE A 496 14.73 2.38 -33.29
N LYS A 497 14.14 1.19 -33.33
CA LYS A 497 12.79 0.98 -33.85
C LYS A 497 11.76 1.37 -32.80
N ASP A 498 11.49 2.67 -32.70
CA ASP A 498 10.53 3.24 -31.74
C ASP A 498 9.23 3.64 -32.47
N ASP A 499 8.74 2.74 -33.29
CA ASP A 499 7.42 2.89 -33.89
C ASP A 499 6.36 2.06 -33.13
N LYS A 500 5.13 2.49 -33.20
CA LYS A 500 3.99 1.94 -32.45
C LYS A 500 3.85 0.43 -32.65
N MET A 501 3.96 -0.05 -33.91
CA MET A 501 3.71 -1.47 -34.18
C MET A 501 4.88 -2.37 -33.75
N SER A 502 6.12 -1.87 -33.86
CA SER A 502 7.28 -2.57 -33.29
C SER A 502 7.20 -2.68 -31.77
N ASN A 503 6.70 -1.63 -31.09
CA ASN A 503 6.48 -1.66 -29.64
C ASN A 503 5.34 -2.63 -29.25
N MET A 504 4.28 -2.73 -30.07
CA MET A 504 3.22 -3.73 -29.86
C MET A 504 3.77 -5.15 -29.87
N GLU A 505 4.69 -5.45 -30.78
CA GLU A 505 5.31 -6.79 -30.87
C GLU A 505 6.32 -7.03 -29.73
N THR A 506 7.14 -6.01 -29.43
CA THR A 506 8.20 -6.10 -28.41
C THR A 506 7.62 -6.33 -27.00
N TYR A 507 6.49 -5.68 -26.70
CA TYR A 507 5.85 -5.70 -25.39
C TYR A 507 4.56 -6.52 -25.38
N ARG A 508 4.42 -7.48 -26.31
CA ARG A 508 3.20 -8.26 -26.52
C ARG A 508 2.72 -8.95 -25.26
N GLU A 509 3.62 -9.65 -24.56
CA GLU A 509 3.28 -10.48 -23.39
C GLU A 509 2.62 -9.65 -22.28
N GLU A 510 3.23 -8.55 -21.89
CA GLU A 510 2.67 -7.66 -20.86
C GLU A 510 1.40 -6.92 -21.29
N ILE A 511 1.25 -6.64 -22.58
CA ILE A 511 0.04 -6.06 -23.15
C ILE A 511 -1.10 -7.09 -23.15
N GLU A 512 -0.84 -8.33 -23.55
CA GLU A 512 -1.81 -9.42 -23.52
C GLU A 512 -2.28 -9.71 -22.09
N GLU A 513 -1.39 -9.70 -21.10
CA GLU A 513 -1.74 -9.88 -19.69
C GLU A 513 -2.67 -8.76 -19.20
N ALA A 514 -2.35 -7.50 -19.51
CA ALA A 514 -3.16 -6.36 -19.12
C ALA A 514 -4.57 -6.41 -19.77
N ILE A 515 -4.66 -6.74 -21.05
CA ILE A 515 -5.95 -6.88 -21.76
C ILE A 515 -6.73 -8.08 -21.20
N THR A 516 -6.06 -9.20 -20.95
CA THR A 516 -6.65 -10.39 -20.33
C THR A 516 -7.31 -10.02 -19.01
N SER A 517 -6.61 -9.26 -18.16
CA SER A 517 -7.15 -8.76 -16.90
C SER A 517 -8.41 -7.89 -17.10
N ASP A 518 -8.40 -6.99 -18.09
CA ASP A 518 -9.55 -6.15 -18.42
C ASP A 518 -10.76 -6.96 -18.92
N VAL A 519 -10.54 -7.99 -19.73
CA VAL A 519 -11.58 -8.92 -20.19
C VAL A 519 -12.13 -9.74 -19.02
N LEU A 520 -11.27 -10.35 -18.22
CA LEU A 520 -11.67 -11.16 -17.05
C LEU A 520 -12.43 -10.36 -16.00
N LEU A 521 -12.08 -9.09 -15.81
CA LEU A 521 -12.80 -8.20 -14.90
C LEU A 521 -14.29 -8.07 -15.28
N ARG A 522 -14.61 -8.12 -16.58
CA ARG A 522 -15.98 -8.04 -17.09
C ARG A 522 -16.74 -9.35 -16.97
N TYR A 523 -16.05 -10.49 -17.07
CA TYR A 523 -16.67 -11.82 -16.92
C TYR A 523 -16.87 -12.21 -15.45
N ALA A 524 -15.88 -11.91 -14.59
CA ALA A 524 -15.76 -12.56 -13.28
C ALA A 524 -15.39 -11.61 -12.14
N TYR A 525 -15.53 -10.29 -12.33
CA TYR A 525 -15.15 -9.26 -11.36
C TYR A 525 -13.66 -9.34 -10.96
N ARG A 526 -13.27 -8.58 -9.95
CA ARG A 526 -11.89 -8.59 -9.45
C ARG A 526 -11.46 -9.97 -8.93
N GLU A 527 -12.38 -10.70 -8.32
CA GLU A 527 -12.13 -12.05 -7.80
C GLU A 527 -11.60 -12.99 -8.89
N GLY A 528 -12.24 -12.99 -10.07
CA GLY A 528 -11.79 -13.80 -11.20
C GLY A 528 -10.45 -13.37 -11.77
N VAL A 529 -10.16 -12.07 -11.83
CA VAL A 529 -8.84 -11.57 -12.23
C VAL A 529 -7.77 -12.08 -11.26
N MET A 530 -8.02 -12.00 -9.96
CA MET A 530 -7.07 -12.47 -8.94
C MET A 530 -6.89 -13.98 -8.95
N GLU A 531 -7.96 -14.74 -9.21
CA GLU A 531 -7.87 -16.20 -9.41
C GLU A 531 -6.99 -16.55 -10.61
N HIS A 532 -7.21 -15.89 -11.74
CA HIS A 532 -6.41 -16.08 -12.95
C HIS A 532 -4.94 -15.76 -12.70
N SER A 533 -4.66 -14.59 -12.12
CA SER A 533 -3.28 -14.17 -11.80
C SER A 533 -2.62 -15.15 -10.84
N ALA A 534 -3.32 -15.64 -9.80
CA ALA A 534 -2.75 -16.59 -8.85
C ALA A 534 -2.32 -17.91 -9.49
N VAL A 535 -2.98 -18.33 -10.57
CA VAL A 535 -2.66 -19.59 -11.28
C VAL A 535 -1.55 -19.42 -12.32
N ASN A 536 -1.41 -18.22 -12.90
CA ASN A 536 -0.53 -17.96 -14.03
C ASN A 536 0.70 -17.10 -13.69
N ASP A 537 0.85 -16.68 -12.44
CA ASP A 537 1.97 -15.84 -11.98
C ASP A 537 3.26 -16.66 -11.80
N ALA A 538 4.35 -16.21 -12.40
CA ALA A 538 5.64 -16.90 -12.36
C ALA A 538 6.24 -16.98 -10.93
N MET A 539 6.04 -15.96 -10.08
CA MET A 539 6.51 -15.98 -8.69
C MET A 539 5.67 -16.95 -7.84
N VAL A 540 4.37 -17.04 -8.12
CA VAL A 540 3.49 -18.03 -7.47
C VAL A 540 3.91 -19.44 -7.85
N GLU A 541 4.26 -19.70 -9.11
CA GLU A 541 4.77 -21.02 -9.54
C GLU A 541 6.08 -21.38 -8.84
N GLN A 542 7.03 -20.43 -8.69
CA GLN A 542 8.26 -20.65 -7.90
C GLN A 542 7.94 -20.95 -6.43
N ALA A 543 6.93 -20.29 -5.85
CA ALA A 543 6.50 -20.56 -4.48
C ALA A 543 5.88 -21.97 -4.35
N ILE A 544 5.10 -22.41 -5.34
CA ILE A 544 4.57 -23.78 -5.41
C ILE A 544 5.71 -24.80 -5.47
N GLU A 545 6.69 -24.61 -6.35
CA GLU A 545 7.85 -25.48 -6.47
C GLU A 545 8.61 -25.58 -5.16
N LEU A 546 8.82 -24.47 -4.47
CA LEU A 546 9.47 -24.45 -3.15
C LEU A 546 8.65 -25.21 -2.09
N LEU A 547 7.34 -25.02 -2.03
CA LEU A 547 6.47 -25.70 -1.08
C LEU A 547 6.41 -27.22 -1.32
N LEU A 548 6.53 -27.66 -2.57
CA LEU A 548 6.61 -29.08 -2.95
C LEU A 548 7.99 -29.68 -2.68
N ASN A 549 9.05 -28.89 -2.72
CA ASN A 549 10.41 -29.29 -2.37
C ASN A 549 10.69 -29.06 -0.87
N ARG A 550 10.20 -29.96 -0.04
CA ARG A 550 10.29 -29.87 1.41
C ARG A 550 11.72 -29.75 1.95
N GLU A 551 12.67 -30.42 1.32
CA GLU A 551 14.08 -30.38 1.72
C GLU A 551 14.67 -28.97 1.54
N GLU A 552 14.42 -28.35 0.41
CA GLU A 552 14.88 -26.99 0.08
C GLU A 552 14.18 -25.94 0.98
N TYR A 553 12.87 -26.07 1.18
CA TYR A 553 12.11 -25.21 2.09
C TYR A 553 12.70 -25.22 3.51
N GLU A 554 12.97 -26.43 4.06
CA GLU A 554 13.57 -26.56 5.39
C GLU A 554 15.04 -26.11 5.42
N ARG A 555 15.78 -26.26 4.32
CA ARG A 555 17.15 -25.75 4.18
C ARG A 555 17.17 -24.23 4.33
N ILE A 556 16.31 -23.52 3.60
CA ILE A 556 16.21 -22.06 3.68
C ILE A 556 15.90 -21.58 5.09
N LEU A 557 14.97 -22.25 5.79
CA LEU A 557 14.64 -21.90 7.19
C LEU A 557 15.76 -22.16 8.19
N ARG A 558 16.79 -22.95 7.83
CA ARG A 558 17.94 -23.27 8.70
C ARG A 558 19.24 -22.62 8.27
N GLU A 559 19.30 -22.03 7.09
CA GLU A 559 20.52 -21.42 6.54
C GLU A 559 20.92 -20.18 7.33
N GLN A 560 22.20 -20.11 7.77
CA GLN A 560 22.67 -19.05 8.67
C GLN A 560 23.13 -17.77 7.96
N ASP A 561 23.31 -17.79 6.65
CA ASP A 561 23.83 -16.67 5.86
C ASP A 561 22.86 -16.31 4.73
N LEU A 562 22.13 -15.18 4.88
CA LEU A 562 21.43 -14.51 3.77
C LEU A 562 22.40 -13.50 3.13
N ASP A 563 22.64 -13.62 1.83
CA ASP A 563 23.43 -12.64 1.07
C ASP A 563 22.68 -11.30 0.96
N MET A 564 23.34 -10.22 1.35
CA MET A 564 22.77 -8.85 1.30
C MET A 564 22.78 -8.20 -0.10
N HIS A 565 23.28 -8.88 -1.15
CA HIS A 565 23.51 -8.25 -2.47
C HIS A 565 22.38 -8.46 -3.44
#